data_6e648be9f4c5ccd44674224f22c3fc6b
#
_entry.id   6e648be9f4c5ccd44674224f22c3fc6b
#
_cell.length_a   1.000
_cell.length_b   1.000
_cell.length_c   1.000
_cell.angle_alpha   90.00
_cell.angle_beta   90.00
_cell.angle_gamma   90.00
#
_symmetry.space_group_name_H-M   'P 1'
#
loop_
_entity.id
_entity.type
_entity.pdbx_description
1 polymer ?
#
loop_
_entity_poly.entity_id
_entity_poly.type
_entity_poly.pdbx_seq_one_letter_code
_entity_poly.pdbx_strand_id
1 'polypeptide(L)'
;MTHLVAGLRLLVYALTFALLAGPHWLALKLGRGSAAGRAPVWLHRVFLRLFKVRVTVRGVPPGEGEAALVLANHISWLDIPVLGAVRPLSFVAKSEIAGWPVIGTLARLQRTVFIDRARKRHTAVVNTEMSRRLRDGELIVLFAEGTTGDGNRLLPFRTSLVGAARAAITEGGLDRVRLQPLCIAYIRRHGLPLTRAERPDIAWYGDMELAPSVMTFLERGPIDVVVTWGEPIVFAAGTDRKAATALAEASVRRALQEAVTGRPPAPAPDVHAPEETAPEAEARPAAPAPAILIPAATA
;
A
#
# COMPACT_ATOMS: atom_id res chain seq x y z
N MET A 1 -9.97 24.81 -21.99
CA MET A 1 -9.64 25.37 -20.65
C MET A 1 -8.89 24.37 -19.76
N THR A 2 -9.21 23.09 -19.81
CA THR A 2 -8.59 22.02 -18.98
C THR A 2 -7.11 21.80 -19.27
N HIS A 3 -6.69 21.77 -20.54
CA HIS A 3 -5.27 21.54 -20.90
C HIS A 3 -4.33 22.69 -20.50
N LEU A 4 -4.78 23.94 -20.61
CA LEU A 4 -4.00 25.11 -20.20
C LEU A 4 -3.76 25.12 -18.69
N VAL A 5 -4.79 24.81 -17.91
CA VAL A 5 -4.71 24.74 -16.45
C VAL A 5 -3.82 23.57 -16.01
N ALA A 6 -3.93 22.41 -16.67
CA ALA A 6 -3.06 21.27 -16.41
C ALA A 6 -1.60 21.59 -16.73
N GLY A 7 -1.34 22.22 -17.89
CA GLY A 7 -0.01 22.68 -18.29
C GLY A 7 0.61 23.66 -17.28
N LEU A 8 -0.17 24.65 -16.82
CA LEU A 8 0.29 25.60 -15.80
C LEU A 8 0.64 24.92 -14.49
N ARG A 9 -0.18 23.96 -14.03
CA ARG A 9 0.10 23.18 -12.81
C ARG A 9 1.38 22.36 -12.94
N LEU A 10 1.59 21.71 -14.09
CA LEU A 10 2.81 20.97 -14.38
C LEU A 10 4.04 21.89 -14.39
N LEU A 11 3.92 23.07 -14.98
CA LEU A 11 5.00 24.07 -14.97
C LEU A 11 5.33 24.52 -13.55
N VAL A 12 4.34 24.87 -12.74
CA VAL A 12 4.54 25.24 -11.33
C VAL A 12 5.20 24.11 -10.55
N TYR A 13 4.75 22.86 -10.78
CA TYR A 13 5.36 21.69 -10.13
C TYR A 13 6.82 21.51 -10.57
N ALA A 14 7.13 21.61 -11.86
CA ALA A 14 8.48 21.51 -12.41
C ALA A 14 9.41 22.59 -11.87
N LEU A 15 8.95 23.82 -11.77
CA LEU A 15 9.72 24.93 -11.16
C LEU A 15 9.98 24.69 -9.67
N THR A 16 8.97 24.20 -8.93
CA THR A 16 9.12 23.83 -7.51
C THR A 16 10.13 22.71 -7.35
N PHE A 17 10.07 21.70 -8.22
CA PHE A 17 11.03 20.60 -8.22
C PHE A 17 12.45 21.11 -8.49
N ALA A 18 12.65 21.94 -9.53
CA ALA A 18 13.96 22.49 -9.88
C ALA A 18 14.57 23.32 -8.72
N LEU A 19 13.73 24.10 -8.02
CA LEU A 19 14.15 24.89 -6.85
C LEU A 19 14.58 24.00 -5.68
N LEU A 20 13.89 22.92 -5.42
CA LEU A 20 14.15 22.04 -4.27
C LEU A 20 15.20 20.96 -4.54
N ALA A 21 15.36 20.52 -5.79
CA ALA A 21 16.19 19.36 -6.15
C ALA A 21 17.69 19.62 -5.85
N GLY A 22 18.21 20.80 -6.15
CA GLY A 22 19.61 21.14 -5.91
C GLY A 22 19.98 21.14 -4.43
N PRO A 23 19.32 21.92 -3.57
CA PRO A 23 19.56 21.90 -2.12
C PRO A 23 19.34 20.52 -1.49
N HIS A 24 18.30 19.80 -1.94
CA HIS A 24 18.03 18.45 -1.45
C HIS A 24 19.15 17.46 -1.83
N TRP A 25 19.59 17.47 -3.09
CA TRP A 25 20.72 16.65 -3.54
C TRP A 25 21.99 16.95 -2.75
N LEU A 26 22.27 18.23 -2.50
CA LEU A 26 23.43 18.64 -1.69
C LEU A 26 23.30 18.13 -0.25
N ALA A 27 22.11 18.24 0.37
CA ALA A 27 21.87 17.72 1.72
C ALA A 27 22.10 16.20 1.80
N LEU A 28 21.68 15.45 0.77
CA LEU A 28 21.95 14.01 0.67
C LEU A 28 23.45 13.72 0.57
N LYS A 29 24.21 14.49 -0.23
CA LYS A 29 25.66 14.34 -0.38
C LYS A 29 26.42 14.63 0.92
N LEU A 30 25.92 15.57 1.72
CA LEU A 30 26.49 15.92 3.03
C LEU A 30 26.05 14.97 4.17
N GLY A 31 25.39 13.86 3.87
CA GLY A 31 24.94 12.87 4.87
C GLY A 31 23.82 13.36 5.81
N ARG A 32 23.17 14.49 5.50
CA ARG A 32 22.09 15.07 6.30
C ARG A 32 20.74 14.37 6.02
N GLY A 33 20.67 13.04 6.20
CA GLY A 33 19.53 12.22 5.81
C GLY A 33 18.19 12.65 6.43
N SER A 34 18.16 13.03 7.70
CA SER A 34 16.94 13.48 8.38
C SER A 34 16.43 14.84 7.87
N ALA A 35 17.31 15.80 7.66
CA ALA A 35 16.98 17.11 7.08
C ALA A 35 16.56 16.95 5.60
N ALA A 36 17.20 16.04 4.87
CA ALA A 36 16.88 15.73 3.48
C ALA A 36 15.48 15.11 3.33
N GLY A 37 14.97 14.38 4.33
CA GLY A 37 13.64 13.76 4.28
C GLY A 37 12.47 14.76 4.18
N ARG A 38 12.67 16.02 4.55
CA ARG A 38 11.62 17.05 4.53
C ARG A 38 11.33 17.61 3.13
N ALA A 39 12.34 17.73 2.27
CA ALA A 39 12.16 18.28 0.93
C ALA A 39 11.25 17.41 0.03
N PRO A 40 11.37 16.09 -0.04
CA PRO A 40 10.41 15.23 -0.74
C PRO A 40 8.99 15.37 -0.21
N VAL A 41 8.79 15.42 1.11
CA VAL A 41 7.46 15.61 1.72
C VAL A 41 6.82 16.91 1.23
N TRP A 42 7.59 17.99 1.21
CA TRP A 42 7.12 19.29 0.72
C TRP A 42 6.74 19.24 -0.76
N LEU A 43 7.59 18.65 -1.58
CA LEU A 43 7.35 18.49 -3.01
C LEU A 43 6.07 17.67 -3.28
N HIS A 44 5.87 16.58 -2.56
CA HIS A 44 4.67 15.76 -2.68
C HIS A 44 3.42 16.51 -2.22
N ARG A 45 3.50 17.30 -1.14
CA ARG A 45 2.38 18.16 -0.70
C ARG A 45 2.01 19.21 -1.73
N VAL A 46 2.99 19.81 -2.40
CA VAL A 46 2.75 20.73 -3.53
C VAL A 46 2.05 19.99 -4.66
N PHE A 47 2.53 18.81 -5.04
CA PHE A 47 1.87 17.97 -6.04
C PHE A 47 0.40 17.72 -5.67
N LEU A 48 0.11 17.20 -4.48
CA LEU A 48 -1.26 16.90 -4.06
C LEU A 48 -2.17 18.13 -4.10
N ARG A 49 -1.67 19.32 -3.70
CA ARG A 49 -2.43 20.57 -3.75
C ARG A 49 -2.72 21.01 -5.19
N LEU A 50 -1.71 21.00 -6.06
CA LEU A 50 -1.85 21.40 -7.46
C LEU A 50 -2.83 20.51 -8.21
N PHE A 51 -2.79 19.21 -7.97
CA PHE A 51 -3.64 18.24 -8.66
C PHE A 51 -4.89 17.86 -7.88
N LYS A 52 -5.18 18.58 -6.78
CA LYS A 52 -6.40 18.43 -5.97
C LYS A 52 -6.61 17.00 -5.45
N VAL A 53 -5.53 16.36 -5.03
CA VAL A 53 -5.59 15.08 -4.31
C VAL A 53 -5.74 15.38 -2.82
N ARG A 54 -6.86 14.97 -2.23
CA ARG A 54 -7.14 15.16 -0.80
C ARG A 54 -6.84 13.86 -0.05
N VAL A 55 -5.91 13.92 0.89
CA VAL A 55 -5.51 12.76 1.69
C VAL A 55 -6.07 12.87 3.10
N THR A 56 -6.81 11.86 3.52
CA THR A 56 -7.25 11.68 4.90
C THR A 56 -6.40 10.58 5.53
N VAL A 57 -5.75 10.88 6.64
CA VAL A 57 -4.94 9.90 7.40
C VAL A 57 -5.75 9.38 8.57
N ARG A 58 -5.77 8.05 8.74
CA ARG A 58 -6.42 7.34 9.86
C ARG A 58 -5.39 6.46 10.58
N GLY A 59 -5.68 6.13 11.83
CA GLY A 59 -4.77 5.36 12.68
C GLY A 59 -3.56 6.16 13.14
N VAL A 60 -2.64 5.50 13.82
CA VAL A 60 -1.47 6.14 14.44
C VAL A 60 -0.21 5.73 13.67
N PRO A 61 0.46 6.69 12.98
CA PRO A 61 1.75 6.40 12.35
C PRO A 61 2.83 6.13 13.40
N PRO A 62 3.90 5.40 13.06
CA PRO A 62 5.07 5.27 13.94
C PRO A 62 5.60 6.64 14.37
N GLY A 63 6.12 6.79 15.58
CA GLY A 63 6.68 8.03 16.11
C GLY A 63 7.89 8.54 15.29
N GLU A 64 8.36 9.77 15.56
CA GLU A 64 9.61 10.26 14.96
C GLU A 64 10.78 9.43 15.47
N GLY A 65 11.64 8.97 14.55
CA GLY A 65 12.77 8.09 14.86
C GLY A 65 12.39 6.63 15.13
N GLU A 66 11.12 6.28 15.13
CA GLU A 66 10.68 4.88 15.20
C GLU A 66 10.76 4.23 13.82
N ALA A 67 11.73 3.34 13.66
CA ALA A 67 11.91 2.58 12.43
C ALA A 67 10.75 1.60 12.22
N ALA A 68 10.31 1.48 10.98
CA ALA A 68 9.39 0.42 10.59
C ALA A 68 9.56 0.01 9.12
N LEU A 69 9.36 -1.28 8.87
CA LEU A 69 9.09 -1.78 7.54
C LEU A 69 7.56 -1.69 7.32
N VAL A 70 7.15 -0.74 6.50
CA VAL A 70 5.74 -0.48 6.21
C VAL A 70 5.28 -1.42 5.11
N LEU A 71 4.28 -2.25 5.39
CA LEU A 71 3.70 -3.20 4.44
C LEU A 71 2.40 -2.61 3.89
N ALA A 72 2.45 -2.16 2.64
CA ALA A 72 1.34 -1.47 1.99
C ALA A 72 0.78 -2.26 0.81
N ASN A 73 -0.50 -2.02 0.48
CA ASN A 73 -1.06 -2.36 -0.83
C ASN A 73 -0.56 -1.37 -1.89
N HIS A 74 -0.71 -1.74 -3.16
CA HIS A 74 -0.25 -0.93 -4.31
C HIS A 74 -1.31 -0.87 -5.40
N ILE A 75 -1.74 0.34 -5.74
CA ILE A 75 -2.80 0.54 -6.73
C ILE A 75 -2.27 1.34 -7.93
N SER A 76 -1.46 2.36 -7.67
CA SER A 76 -1.09 3.33 -8.69
C SER A 76 0.30 3.93 -8.44
N TRP A 77 0.91 4.50 -9.47
CA TRP A 77 2.07 5.38 -9.32
C TRP A 77 1.78 6.55 -8.37
N LEU A 78 0.50 6.95 -8.25
CA LEU A 78 0.02 8.02 -7.38
C LEU A 78 0.21 7.69 -5.87
N ASP A 79 0.36 6.41 -5.51
CA ASP A 79 0.64 5.98 -4.13
C ASP A 79 1.94 6.61 -3.61
N ILE A 80 2.92 6.83 -4.49
CA ILE A 80 4.21 7.43 -4.13
C ILE A 80 4.05 8.87 -3.60
N PRO A 81 3.47 9.83 -4.36
CA PRO A 81 3.26 11.17 -3.85
C PRO A 81 2.23 11.23 -2.71
N VAL A 82 1.24 10.33 -2.67
CA VAL A 82 0.28 10.25 -1.56
C VAL A 82 1.00 9.91 -0.25
N LEU A 83 1.75 8.82 -0.20
CA LEU A 83 2.48 8.42 1.00
C LEU A 83 3.63 9.39 1.33
N GLY A 84 4.35 9.83 0.31
CA GLY A 84 5.46 10.78 0.47
C GLY A 84 5.03 12.14 1.02
N ALA A 85 3.77 12.54 0.85
CA ALA A 85 3.22 13.77 1.42
C ALA A 85 2.86 13.64 2.91
N VAL A 86 2.59 12.42 3.39
CA VAL A 86 2.19 12.16 4.78
C VAL A 86 3.37 12.41 5.72
N ARG A 87 4.52 11.79 5.44
CA ARG A 87 5.72 11.91 6.26
C ARG A 87 6.99 11.48 5.53
N PRO A 88 8.18 11.76 6.08
CA PRO A 88 9.43 11.23 5.52
C PRO A 88 9.42 9.71 5.52
N LEU A 89 9.65 9.12 4.35
CA LEU A 89 9.76 7.69 4.15
C LEU A 89 10.52 7.40 2.85
N SER A 90 11.02 6.19 2.71
CA SER A 90 11.63 5.70 1.47
C SER A 90 10.86 4.50 0.95
N PHE A 91 11.03 4.19 -0.33
CA PHE A 91 10.32 3.09 -1.00
C PHE A 91 11.29 1.98 -1.37
N VAL A 92 10.74 0.80 -1.60
CA VAL A 92 11.44 -0.30 -2.25
C VAL A 92 10.86 -0.48 -3.65
N ALA A 93 11.71 -0.47 -4.66
CA ALA A 93 11.31 -0.60 -6.06
C ALA A 93 12.18 -1.61 -6.81
N LYS A 94 11.71 -2.06 -7.98
CA LYS A 94 12.50 -2.90 -8.89
C LYS A 94 13.69 -2.12 -9.45
N SER A 95 14.83 -2.79 -9.66
CA SER A 95 16.06 -2.18 -10.17
C SER A 95 15.90 -1.53 -11.55
N GLU A 96 15.00 -2.05 -12.38
CA GLU A 96 14.74 -1.51 -13.73
C GLU A 96 14.23 -0.07 -13.69
N ILE A 97 13.48 0.30 -12.65
CA ILE A 97 12.96 1.67 -12.48
C ILE A 97 14.09 2.70 -12.32
N ALA A 98 15.26 2.27 -11.79
CA ALA A 98 16.42 3.15 -11.70
C ALA A 98 16.91 3.67 -13.04
N GLY A 99 16.67 2.92 -14.13
CA GLY A 99 17.02 3.27 -15.50
C GLY A 99 15.98 4.13 -16.23
N TRP A 100 14.79 4.32 -15.67
CA TRP A 100 13.74 5.09 -16.35
C TRP A 100 14.08 6.58 -16.37
N PRO A 101 13.93 7.25 -17.53
CA PRO A 101 14.12 8.69 -17.61
C PRO A 101 13.22 9.42 -16.60
N VAL A 102 13.73 10.48 -15.98
CA VAL A 102 13.03 11.28 -14.96
C VAL A 102 12.66 10.48 -13.70
N ILE A 103 11.88 9.40 -13.83
CA ILE A 103 11.39 8.58 -12.70
C ILE A 103 12.54 7.99 -11.89
N GLY A 104 13.60 7.46 -12.55
CA GLY A 104 14.77 6.95 -11.85
C GLY A 104 15.49 8.01 -11.03
N THR A 105 15.55 9.25 -11.52
CA THR A 105 16.12 10.38 -10.78
C THR A 105 15.24 10.77 -9.58
N LEU A 106 13.93 10.88 -9.78
CA LEU A 106 12.96 11.15 -8.70
C LEU A 106 13.04 10.07 -7.61
N ALA A 107 13.09 8.80 -8.01
CA ALA A 107 13.21 7.68 -7.08
C ALA A 107 14.53 7.72 -6.28
N ARG A 108 15.66 8.10 -6.90
CA ARG A 108 16.93 8.29 -6.16
C ARG A 108 16.85 9.45 -5.18
N LEU A 109 16.25 10.57 -5.57
CA LEU A 109 16.03 11.71 -4.67
C LEU A 109 15.10 11.35 -3.52
N GLN A 110 14.12 10.45 -3.74
CA GLN A 110 13.26 9.87 -2.70
C GLN A 110 13.97 8.81 -1.85
N ARG A 111 15.27 8.55 -2.09
CA ARG A 111 16.06 7.53 -1.39
C ARG A 111 15.49 6.12 -1.56
N THR A 112 14.89 5.83 -2.72
CA THR A 112 14.34 4.50 -3.04
C THR A 112 15.43 3.44 -2.99
N VAL A 113 15.14 2.32 -2.34
CA VAL A 113 15.96 1.11 -2.34
C VAL A 113 15.61 0.28 -3.56
N PHE A 114 16.56 0.09 -4.48
CA PHE A 114 16.33 -0.70 -5.68
C PHE A 114 16.72 -2.15 -5.47
N ILE A 115 15.80 -3.08 -5.76
CA ILE A 115 16.01 -4.52 -5.61
C ILE A 115 16.06 -5.18 -6.98
N ASP A 116 17.17 -5.89 -7.25
CA ASP A 116 17.27 -6.86 -8.34
C ASP A 116 16.98 -8.26 -7.78
N ARG A 117 15.77 -8.77 -8.04
CA ARG A 117 15.33 -10.08 -7.52
C ARG A 117 16.01 -11.27 -8.23
N ALA A 118 16.60 -11.04 -9.40
CA ALA A 118 17.29 -12.09 -10.15
C ALA A 118 18.70 -12.36 -9.62
N ARG A 119 19.33 -11.41 -8.93
CA ARG A 119 20.72 -11.50 -8.48
C ARG A 119 20.83 -11.67 -6.97
N LYS A 120 21.10 -12.89 -6.50
CA LYS A 120 21.26 -13.20 -5.06
C LYS A 120 22.32 -12.33 -4.34
N ARG A 121 23.44 -12.00 -5.00
CA ARG A 121 24.49 -11.11 -4.43
C ARG A 121 23.98 -9.69 -4.22
N HIS A 122 23.09 -9.20 -5.06
CA HIS A 122 22.48 -7.89 -4.92
C HIS A 122 21.52 -7.84 -3.71
N THR A 123 20.88 -8.96 -3.40
CA THR A 123 19.98 -9.07 -2.24
C THR A 123 20.69 -8.80 -0.92
N ALA A 124 21.91 -9.30 -0.73
CA ALA A 124 22.69 -9.05 0.50
C ALA A 124 23.01 -7.56 0.68
N VAL A 125 23.43 -6.87 -0.37
CA VAL A 125 23.71 -5.42 -0.33
C VAL A 125 22.46 -4.62 0.02
N VAL A 126 21.33 -4.98 -0.58
CA VAL A 126 20.02 -4.35 -0.30
C VAL A 126 19.60 -4.58 1.15
N ASN A 127 19.76 -5.79 1.65
CA ASN A 127 19.44 -6.13 3.03
C ASN A 127 20.29 -5.31 4.01
N THR A 128 21.58 -5.15 3.74
CA THR A 128 22.49 -4.32 4.55
C THR A 128 22.04 -2.86 4.55
N GLU A 129 21.68 -2.30 3.40
CA GLU A 129 21.20 -0.93 3.29
C GLU A 129 19.87 -0.73 4.02
N MET A 130 18.90 -1.64 3.86
CA MET A 130 17.63 -1.61 4.58
C MET A 130 17.86 -1.72 6.10
N SER A 131 18.72 -2.62 6.53
CA SER A 131 19.08 -2.79 7.95
C SER A 131 19.68 -1.53 8.53
N ARG A 132 20.61 -0.88 7.80
CA ARG A 132 21.20 0.39 8.21
C ARG A 132 20.14 1.46 8.40
N ARG A 133 19.23 1.62 7.43
CA ARG A 133 18.17 2.64 7.49
C ARG A 133 17.17 2.38 8.62
N LEU A 134 16.82 1.13 8.86
CA LEU A 134 15.97 0.76 10.00
C LEU A 134 16.66 1.09 11.34
N ARG A 135 17.99 0.90 11.46
CA ARG A 135 18.72 1.35 12.65
C ARG A 135 18.75 2.87 12.80
N ASP A 136 18.76 3.58 11.67
CA ASP A 136 18.74 5.05 11.65
C ASP A 136 17.32 5.63 11.92
N GLY A 137 16.34 4.79 12.27
CA GLY A 137 14.97 5.22 12.59
C GLY A 137 14.09 5.53 11.36
N GLU A 138 14.47 5.04 10.16
CA GLU A 138 13.73 5.34 8.94
C GLU A 138 12.51 4.43 8.71
N LEU A 139 11.51 4.97 8.02
CA LEU A 139 10.38 4.22 7.51
C LEU A 139 10.67 3.78 6.07
N ILE A 140 10.56 2.48 5.83
CA ILE A 140 10.76 1.89 4.51
C ILE A 140 9.44 1.27 4.06
N VAL A 141 8.86 1.80 2.98
CA VAL A 141 7.61 1.28 2.41
C VAL A 141 7.91 0.16 1.41
N LEU A 142 7.33 -0.98 1.68
CA LEU A 142 7.33 -2.14 0.83
C LEU A 142 5.90 -2.41 0.35
N PHE A 143 5.66 -2.32 -0.94
CA PHE A 143 4.40 -2.76 -1.54
C PHE A 143 4.35 -4.28 -1.55
N ALA A 144 3.68 -4.84 -0.51
CA ALA A 144 3.76 -6.26 -0.18
C ALA A 144 3.08 -7.19 -1.20
N GLU A 145 2.21 -6.66 -2.05
CA GLU A 145 1.62 -7.36 -3.21
C GLU A 145 2.65 -7.70 -4.29
N GLY A 146 3.75 -6.92 -4.35
CA GLY A 146 4.83 -7.09 -5.34
C GLY A 146 4.46 -6.67 -6.76
N THR A 147 3.27 -6.20 -6.98
CA THR A 147 2.73 -5.59 -8.20
C THR A 147 1.59 -4.64 -7.83
N THR A 148 1.13 -3.84 -8.78
CA THR A 148 -0.05 -2.99 -8.63
C THR A 148 -1.33 -3.75 -8.93
N GLY A 149 -2.40 -3.47 -8.18
CA GLY A 149 -3.75 -4.01 -8.38
C GLY A 149 -4.69 -3.01 -9.05
N ASP A 150 -5.91 -3.46 -9.37
CA ASP A 150 -6.98 -2.66 -10.01
C ASP A 150 -7.73 -1.71 -9.06
N GLY A 151 -7.35 -1.68 -7.79
CA GLY A 151 -8.00 -0.88 -6.75
C GLY A 151 -9.32 -1.44 -6.22
N ASN A 152 -9.83 -2.55 -6.78
CA ASN A 152 -11.07 -3.18 -6.34
C ASN A 152 -10.87 -4.26 -5.28
N ARG A 153 -9.70 -4.89 -5.28
CA ARG A 153 -9.36 -5.97 -4.34
C ARG A 153 -7.91 -5.86 -3.91
N LEU A 154 -7.63 -6.33 -2.71
CA LEU A 154 -6.26 -6.54 -2.24
C LEU A 154 -5.71 -7.82 -2.84
N LEU A 155 -4.54 -7.75 -3.46
CA LEU A 155 -3.79 -8.94 -3.90
C LEU A 155 -3.08 -9.57 -2.69
N PRO A 156 -2.79 -10.88 -2.72
CA PRO A 156 -2.09 -11.54 -1.63
C PRO A 156 -0.70 -10.94 -1.37
N PHE A 157 -0.37 -10.75 -0.11
CA PHE A 157 0.95 -10.27 0.28
C PHE A 157 2.00 -11.38 0.11
N ARG A 158 3.11 -11.04 -0.55
CA ARG A 158 4.20 -11.98 -0.81
C ARG A 158 5.11 -12.09 0.40
N THR A 159 5.06 -13.21 1.09
CA THR A 159 5.92 -13.51 2.25
C THR A 159 7.41 -13.38 1.96
N SER A 160 7.84 -13.64 0.71
CA SER A 160 9.24 -13.47 0.29
C SER A 160 9.73 -12.02 0.43
N LEU A 161 8.85 -11.04 0.26
CA LEU A 161 9.19 -9.62 0.42
C LEU A 161 9.42 -9.25 1.88
N VAL A 162 8.68 -9.86 2.81
CA VAL A 162 8.88 -9.67 4.26
C VAL A 162 10.18 -10.35 4.75
N GLY A 163 10.77 -11.22 3.94
CA GLY A 163 12.09 -11.81 4.20
C GLY A 163 13.20 -10.76 4.42
N ALA A 164 13.07 -9.57 3.83
CA ALA A 164 13.99 -8.46 4.08
C ALA A 164 14.00 -8.02 5.56
N ALA A 165 12.86 -8.07 6.26
CA ALA A 165 12.81 -7.80 7.70
C ALA A 165 13.60 -8.85 8.51
N ARG A 166 13.53 -10.13 8.12
CA ARG A 166 14.34 -11.19 8.76
C ARG A 166 15.83 -10.96 8.53
N ALA A 167 16.23 -10.62 7.32
CA ALA A 167 17.63 -10.33 7.01
C ALA A 167 18.14 -9.12 7.81
N ALA A 168 17.31 -8.09 8.03
CA ALA A 168 17.65 -6.95 8.87
C ALA A 168 17.94 -7.37 10.32
N ILE A 169 17.25 -8.39 10.84
CA ILE A 169 17.51 -8.95 12.16
C ILE A 169 18.78 -9.81 12.14
N THR A 170 18.85 -10.81 11.26
CA THR A 170 19.93 -11.81 11.28
C THR A 170 21.27 -11.27 10.81
N GLU A 171 21.28 -10.40 9.81
CA GLU A 171 22.49 -9.86 9.18
C GLU A 171 22.75 -8.41 9.64
N GLY A 172 21.69 -7.68 10.01
CA GLY A 172 21.74 -6.28 10.41
C GLY A 172 21.95 -6.02 11.90
N GLY A 173 21.95 -7.07 12.75
CA GLY A 173 22.15 -6.96 14.19
C GLY A 173 21.01 -6.23 14.93
N LEU A 174 19.78 -6.29 14.39
CA LEU A 174 18.58 -5.76 15.07
C LEU A 174 17.92 -6.90 15.85
N ASP A 175 17.52 -6.65 17.10
CA ASP A 175 16.78 -7.64 17.90
C ASP A 175 15.36 -7.86 17.36
N ARG A 176 14.75 -6.80 16.86
CA ARG A 176 13.39 -6.80 16.32
C ARG A 176 13.19 -5.70 15.28
N VAL A 177 12.21 -5.90 14.40
CA VAL A 177 11.74 -4.92 13.42
C VAL A 177 10.25 -4.73 13.61
N ARG A 178 9.77 -3.49 13.55
CA ARG A 178 8.35 -3.20 13.49
C ARG A 178 7.86 -3.39 12.05
N LEU A 179 6.90 -4.29 11.83
CA LEU A 179 6.12 -4.34 10.60
C LEU A 179 4.88 -3.48 10.79
N GLN A 180 4.71 -2.49 9.94
CA GLN A 180 3.63 -1.53 10.04
C GLN A 180 2.66 -1.71 8.86
N PRO A 181 1.46 -2.30 9.06
CA PRO A 181 0.45 -2.37 8.00
C PRO A 181 0.00 -0.97 7.60
N LEU A 182 -0.17 -0.74 6.29
CA LEU A 182 -0.66 0.53 5.77
C LEU A 182 -1.57 0.28 4.58
N CYS A 183 -2.77 0.85 4.62
CA CYS A 183 -3.74 0.79 3.53
C CYS A 183 -3.82 2.13 2.79
N ILE A 184 -3.82 2.07 1.46
CA ILE A 184 -4.14 3.18 0.57
C ILE A 184 -5.46 2.83 -0.11
N ALA A 185 -6.44 3.74 -0.03
CA ALA A 185 -7.74 3.56 -0.68
C ALA A 185 -8.17 4.84 -1.39
N TYR A 186 -8.37 4.77 -2.70
CA TYR A 186 -8.99 5.82 -3.50
C TYR A 186 -10.50 5.67 -3.38
N ILE A 187 -11.19 6.67 -2.81
CA ILE A 187 -12.59 6.52 -2.37
C ILE A 187 -13.57 7.42 -3.10
N ARG A 188 -13.15 8.60 -3.56
CA ARG A 188 -14.04 9.54 -4.23
C ARG A 188 -13.34 10.24 -5.38
N ARG A 189 -14.13 10.62 -6.39
CA ARG A 189 -13.75 11.55 -7.45
C ARG A 189 -14.78 12.68 -7.51
N HIS A 190 -14.32 13.93 -7.58
CA HIS A 190 -15.21 15.10 -7.51
C HIS A 190 -16.15 15.14 -6.28
N GLY A 191 -15.77 14.49 -5.18
CA GLY A 191 -16.59 14.36 -3.98
C GLY A 191 -17.61 13.23 -3.99
N LEU A 192 -17.81 12.54 -5.13
CA LEU A 192 -18.70 11.41 -5.27
C LEU A 192 -17.94 10.08 -5.04
N PRO A 193 -18.55 9.10 -4.37
CA PRO A 193 -17.93 7.78 -4.19
C PRO A 193 -17.55 7.14 -5.53
N LEU A 194 -16.35 6.57 -5.59
CA LEU A 194 -15.90 5.80 -6.75
C LEU A 194 -16.66 4.48 -6.85
N THR A 195 -17.23 4.23 -8.00
CA THR A 195 -17.80 2.93 -8.33
C THR A 195 -16.71 1.89 -8.59
N ARG A 196 -17.08 0.61 -8.59
CA ARG A 196 -16.17 -0.48 -8.92
C ARG A 196 -15.60 -0.38 -10.34
N ALA A 197 -16.37 0.18 -11.28
CA ALA A 197 -15.94 0.38 -12.65
C ALA A 197 -14.95 1.56 -12.82
N GLU A 198 -14.99 2.55 -11.94
CA GLU A 198 -14.15 3.75 -12.01
C GLU A 198 -12.79 3.62 -11.30
N ARG A 199 -12.64 2.69 -10.35
CA ARG A 199 -11.36 2.49 -9.64
C ARG A 199 -10.21 2.13 -10.54
N PRO A 200 -10.37 1.26 -11.57
CA PRO A 200 -9.31 0.97 -12.53
C PRO A 200 -8.77 2.20 -13.28
N ASP A 201 -9.54 3.28 -13.39
CA ASP A 201 -9.10 4.53 -14.01
C ASP A 201 -8.05 5.31 -13.21
N ILE A 202 -7.90 5.01 -11.92
CA ILE A 202 -6.88 5.59 -11.04
C ILE A 202 -5.70 4.63 -10.91
N ALA A 203 -5.98 3.35 -11.05
CA ALA A 203 -4.99 2.30 -10.94
C ALA A 203 -4.00 2.35 -12.11
N TRP A 204 -2.80 1.85 -11.85
CA TRP A 204 -1.79 1.64 -12.88
C TRP A 204 -1.23 0.23 -12.72
N TYR A 205 -1.72 -0.71 -13.50
CA TYR A 205 -1.46 -2.15 -13.35
C TYR A 205 -1.33 -2.86 -14.68
N GLY A 206 -0.81 -4.08 -14.66
CA GLY A 206 -0.57 -4.88 -15.86
C GLY A 206 0.43 -4.19 -16.81
N ASP A 207 0.09 -4.13 -18.08
CA ASP A 207 0.91 -3.57 -19.15
C ASP A 207 0.58 -2.10 -19.46
N MET A 208 -0.08 -1.40 -18.53
CA MET A 208 -0.43 0.01 -18.72
C MET A 208 0.82 0.88 -18.78
N GLU A 209 0.90 1.73 -19.79
CA GLU A 209 1.94 2.73 -19.91
C GLU A 209 1.75 3.87 -18.90
N LEU A 210 2.86 4.38 -18.35
CA LEU A 210 2.82 5.41 -17.33
C LEU A 210 2.28 6.75 -17.87
N ALA A 211 2.75 7.19 -19.03
CA ALA A 211 2.40 8.49 -19.57
C ALA A 211 0.90 8.65 -19.85
N PRO A 212 0.20 7.72 -20.52
CA PRO A 212 -1.25 7.75 -20.67
C PRO A 212 -1.99 7.74 -19.33
N SER A 213 -1.53 6.96 -18.34
CA SER A 213 -2.13 6.93 -17.01
C SER A 213 -2.03 8.29 -16.29
N VAL A 214 -0.87 8.97 -16.39
CA VAL A 214 -0.68 10.32 -15.85
C VAL A 214 -1.61 11.31 -16.55
N MET A 215 -1.73 11.25 -17.87
CA MET A 215 -2.63 12.15 -18.62
C MET A 215 -4.09 11.94 -18.22
N THR A 216 -4.55 10.71 -18.13
CA THR A 216 -5.90 10.37 -17.64
C THR A 216 -6.15 10.95 -16.25
N PHE A 217 -5.20 10.84 -15.33
CA PHE A 217 -5.30 11.42 -14.00
C PHE A 217 -5.43 12.96 -14.04
N LEU A 218 -4.62 13.64 -14.88
CA LEU A 218 -4.64 15.09 -15.01
C LEU A 218 -5.98 15.62 -15.56
N GLU A 219 -6.61 14.86 -16.44
CA GLU A 219 -7.87 15.21 -17.09
C GLU A 219 -9.08 14.94 -16.19
N ARG A 220 -9.07 13.89 -15.40
CA ARG A 220 -10.22 13.39 -14.65
C ARG A 220 -10.49 14.11 -13.32
N GLY A 221 -9.62 15.01 -12.88
CA GLY A 221 -9.87 15.95 -11.78
C GLY A 221 -9.66 15.37 -10.36
N PRO A 222 -10.23 16.04 -9.34
CA PRO A 222 -9.87 15.82 -7.94
C PRO A 222 -10.23 14.44 -7.43
N ILE A 223 -9.35 13.90 -6.58
CA ILE A 223 -9.46 12.55 -5.98
C ILE A 223 -9.32 12.64 -4.46
N ASP A 224 -10.14 11.88 -3.74
CA ASP A 224 -10.01 11.68 -2.31
C ASP A 224 -9.41 10.31 -2.00
N VAL A 225 -8.40 10.31 -1.15
CA VAL A 225 -7.62 9.14 -0.74
C VAL A 225 -7.66 8.99 0.76
N VAL A 226 -7.85 7.79 1.26
CA VAL A 226 -7.68 7.44 2.66
C VAL A 226 -6.40 6.63 2.82
N VAL A 227 -5.54 7.06 3.73
CA VAL A 227 -4.35 6.33 4.15
C VAL A 227 -4.59 5.89 5.60
N THR A 228 -4.62 4.57 5.83
CA THR A 228 -4.90 4.01 7.15
C THR A 228 -3.69 3.26 7.68
N TRP A 229 -3.16 3.69 8.81
CA TRP A 229 -2.14 2.99 9.56
C TRP A 229 -2.81 1.93 10.44
N GLY A 230 -2.43 0.66 10.25
CA GLY A 230 -2.88 -0.46 11.08
C GLY A 230 -2.05 -0.60 12.34
N GLU A 231 -2.43 -1.55 13.21
CA GLU A 231 -1.66 -1.86 14.41
C GLU A 231 -0.29 -2.45 14.05
N PRO A 232 0.79 -2.00 14.71
CA PRO A 232 2.14 -2.50 14.44
C PRO A 232 2.30 -3.96 14.89
N ILE A 233 3.05 -4.73 14.09
CA ILE A 233 3.37 -6.12 14.38
C ILE A 233 4.86 -6.19 14.73
N VAL A 234 5.20 -6.71 15.92
CA VAL A 234 6.59 -6.93 16.31
C VAL A 234 7.12 -8.18 15.60
N PHE A 235 8.19 -8.02 14.84
CA PHE A 235 8.86 -9.10 14.13
C PHE A 235 10.27 -9.31 14.74
N ALA A 236 10.50 -10.45 15.34
CA ALA A 236 11.75 -10.86 15.97
C ALA A 236 12.29 -12.13 15.31
N ALA A 237 13.46 -12.60 15.72
CA ALA A 237 14.12 -13.77 15.12
C ALA A 237 13.25 -15.05 15.14
N GLY A 238 12.44 -15.24 16.21
CA GLY A 238 11.52 -16.39 16.35
C GLY A 238 10.15 -16.21 15.70
N THR A 239 9.85 -15.03 15.14
CA THR A 239 8.51 -14.76 14.59
C THR A 239 8.28 -15.55 13.30
N ASP A 240 7.13 -16.23 13.19
CA ASP A 240 6.74 -16.86 11.93
C ASP A 240 6.43 -15.79 10.87
N ARG A 241 7.22 -15.80 9.81
CA ARG A 241 7.10 -14.86 8.69
C ARG A 241 5.75 -14.97 7.99
N LYS A 242 5.20 -16.18 7.83
CA LYS A 242 3.91 -16.38 7.17
C LYS A 242 2.79 -15.80 8.01
N ALA A 243 2.78 -16.09 9.31
CA ALA A 243 1.80 -15.57 10.25
C ALA A 243 1.84 -14.03 10.31
N ALA A 244 3.02 -13.43 10.45
CA ALA A 244 3.18 -11.97 10.46
C ALA A 244 2.71 -11.31 9.15
N THR A 245 3.00 -11.93 7.99
CA THR A 245 2.53 -11.44 6.70
C THR A 245 1.01 -11.51 6.59
N ALA A 246 0.40 -12.62 7.04
CA ALA A 246 -1.05 -12.81 7.01
C ALA A 246 -1.78 -11.80 7.93
N LEU A 247 -1.22 -11.51 9.11
CA LEU A 247 -1.75 -10.48 10.01
C LEU A 247 -1.71 -9.08 9.36
N ALA A 248 -0.60 -8.74 8.73
CA ALA A 248 -0.48 -7.46 8.01
C ALA A 248 -1.46 -7.37 6.84
N GLU A 249 -1.59 -8.43 6.04
CA GLU A 249 -2.56 -8.51 4.94
C GLU A 249 -3.99 -8.37 5.45
N ALA A 250 -4.36 -9.08 6.51
CA ALA A 250 -5.69 -9.00 7.10
C ALA A 250 -6.00 -7.57 7.61
N SER A 251 -5.03 -6.89 8.23
CA SER A 251 -5.16 -5.51 8.67
C SER A 251 -5.42 -4.57 7.49
N VAL A 252 -4.61 -4.66 6.42
CA VAL A 252 -4.78 -3.82 5.22
C VAL A 252 -6.09 -4.13 4.50
N ARG A 253 -6.49 -5.40 4.43
CA ARG A 253 -7.77 -5.83 3.83
C ARG A 253 -8.97 -5.23 4.55
N ARG A 254 -8.99 -5.26 5.88
CA ARG A 254 -10.05 -4.63 6.68
C ARG A 254 -10.12 -3.14 6.44
N ALA A 255 -8.97 -2.45 6.49
CA ALA A 255 -8.91 -1.01 6.25
C ALA A 255 -9.36 -0.62 4.84
N LEU A 256 -9.03 -1.41 3.81
CA LEU A 256 -9.49 -1.20 2.44
C LEU A 256 -11.01 -1.37 2.33
N GLN A 257 -11.55 -2.43 2.91
CA GLN A 257 -12.99 -2.69 2.91
C GLN A 257 -13.76 -1.55 3.61
N GLU A 258 -13.31 -1.14 4.80
CA GLU A 258 -13.91 -0.02 5.52
C GLU A 258 -13.86 1.29 4.73
N ALA A 259 -12.70 1.63 4.16
CA ALA A 259 -12.55 2.86 3.40
C ALA A 259 -13.44 2.91 2.15
N VAL A 260 -13.60 1.77 1.47
CA VAL A 260 -14.37 1.66 0.22
C VAL A 260 -15.87 1.57 0.47
N THR A 261 -16.30 0.87 1.53
CA THR A 261 -17.72 0.64 1.81
C THR A 261 -18.32 1.66 2.77
N GLY A 262 -17.46 2.39 3.51
CA GLY A 262 -17.89 3.28 4.60
C GLY A 262 -18.47 2.52 5.81
N ARG A 263 -18.34 1.19 5.85
CA ARG A 263 -18.83 0.35 6.93
C ARG A 263 -17.65 -0.29 7.67
N PRO A 264 -17.68 -0.35 9.01
CA PRO A 264 -16.70 -1.14 9.72
C PRO A 264 -16.79 -2.60 9.23
N PRO A 265 -15.65 -3.29 9.03
CA PRO A 265 -15.67 -4.70 8.67
C PRO A 265 -16.36 -5.51 9.78
N ALA A 266 -17.00 -6.62 9.40
CA ALA A 266 -17.46 -7.58 10.38
C ALA A 266 -16.32 -7.99 11.31
N PRO A 267 -16.55 -8.17 12.60
CA PRO A 267 -15.52 -8.66 13.51
C PRO A 267 -14.91 -9.94 12.92
N ALA A 268 -13.59 -10.08 13.05
CA ALA A 268 -12.92 -11.30 12.65
C ALA A 268 -13.59 -12.48 13.38
N PRO A 269 -13.84 -13.61 12.71
CA PRO A 269 -14.33 -14.79 13.40
C PRO A 269 -13.36 -15.08 14.55
N ASP A 270 -13.91 -15.27 15.74
CA ASP A 270 -13.14 -15.55 16.94
C ASP A 270 -12.45 -16.91 16.76
N VAL A 271 -11.17 -16.91 16.44
CA VAL A 271 -10.39 -18.15 16.19
C VAL A 271 -10.26 -18.96 17.49
N HIS A 272 -10.70 -18.42 18.61
CA HIS A 272 -10.72 -19.06 19.94
C HIS A 272 -12.14 -19.36 20.43
N ALA A 273 -13.18 -19.04 19.64
CA ALA A 273 -14.51 -19.53 19.98
C ALA A 273 -14.46 -21.07 19.91
N PRO A 274 -14.76 -21.80 21.00
CA PRO A 274 -14.90 -23.24 20.92
C PRO A 274 -15.93 -23.52 19.81
N GLU A 275 -15.58 -24.48 18.96
CA GLU A 275 -16.45 -24.96 17.89
C GLU A 275 -17.81 -25.26 18.54
N GLU A 276 -18.77 -24.39 18.35
CA GLU A 276 -20.14 -24.56 18.84
C GLU A 276 -20.62 -25.81 18.13
N THR A 277 -20.59 -26.95 18.86
CA THR A 277 -21.09 -28.21 18.36
C THR A 277 -22.49 -27.93 17.86
N ALA A 278 -22.67 -28.03 16.55
CA ALA A 278 -23.98 -27.85 15.92
C ALA A 278 -24.99 -28.65 16.72
N PRO A 279 -26.14 -28.08 17.13
CA PRO A 279 -27.14 -28.85 17.87
C PRO A 279 -27.47 -30.04 17.00
N GLU A 280 -27.35 -31.22 17.62
CA GLU A 280 -27.68 -32.51 17.05
C GLU A 280 -29.08 -32.34 16.40
N ALA A 281 -29.15 -32.48 15.07
CA ALA A 281 -30.37 -32.26 14.31
C ALA A 281 -31.44 -33.19 14.89
N GLU A 282 -32.36 -32.65 15.69
CA GLU A 282 -33.56 -33.37 16.14
C GLU A 282 -34.21 -34.01 14.91
N ALA A 283 -34.26 -35.33 14.92
CA ALA A 283 -34.80 -36.13 13.83
C ALA A 283 -36.24 -35.64 13.53
N ARG A 284 -36.40 -35.00 12.41
CA ARG A 284 -37.73 -34.62 11.90
C ARG A 284 -38.56 -35.88 11.82
N PRO A 285 -39.74 -35.91 12.42
CA PRO A 285 -40.65 -37.05 12.25
C PRO A 285 -40.97 -37.26 10.76
N ALA A 286 -40.87 -38.50 10.32
CA ALA A 286 -41.09 -38.89 8.94
C ALA A 286 -42.46 -38.39 8.45
N ALA A 287 -42.49 -37.72 7.31
CA ALA A 287 -43.72 -37.30 6.67
C ALA A 287 -44.60 -38.51 6.35
N PRO A 288 -45.92 -38.46 6.55
CA PRO A 288 -46.81 -39.57 6.21
C PRO A 288 -46.78 -39.84 4.69
N ALA A 289 -46.78 -41.11 4.31
CA ALA A 289 -46.75 -41.58 2.93
C ALA A 289 -47.93 -41.00 2.15
N PRO A 290 -47.77 -40.66 0.85
CA PRO A 290 -48.87 -40.15 0.03
C PRO A 290 -49.92 -41.19 -0.16
N ALA A 291 -51.24 -40.84 0.05
CA ALA A 291 -52.36 -41.67 -0.18
C ALA A 291 -52.48 -42.01 -1.69
N ILE A 292 -52.57 -43.33 -1.99
CA ILE A 292 -52.79 -43.82 -3.35
C ILE A 292 -54.23 -43.60 -3.67
N LEU A 293 -54.55 -42.68 -4.57
CA LEU A 293 -55.91 -42.54 -5.17
C LEU A 293 -56.15 -43.69 -6.19
N ILE A 294 -57.06 -44.58 -5.85
CA ILE A 294 -57.54 -45.60 -6.77
C ILE A 294 -58.58 -44.93 -7.71
N PRO A 295 -58.44 -45.00 -9.06
CA PRO A 295 -59.43 -44.44 -9.96
C PRO A 295 -60.65 -45.30 -9.93
N ALA A 296 -61.82 -44.64 -9.83
CA ALA A 296 -63.10 -45.28 -9.91
C ALA A 296 -63.35 -45.83 -11.34
N ALA A 297 -63.79 -47.11 -11.44
CA ALA A 297 -64.17 -47.75 -12.67
C ALA A 297 -65.48 -47.12 -13.17
N THR A 298 -65.47 -46.64 -14.42
CA THR A 298 -66.64 -46.23 -15.17
C THR A 298 -67.36 -47.48 -15.69
N ALA A 299 -68.62 -47.63 -15.33
CA ALA A 299 -69.62 -48.50 -16.01
C ALA A 299 -70.27 -47.70 -17.14
#